data_cad1dbb558da53d16b3f0fe79315f8d3
#
_entry.id   cad1dbb558da53d16b3f0fe79315f8d3
#
_cell.length_a   1.000
_cell.length_b   1.000
_cell.length_c   1.000
_cell.angle_alpha   90.00
_cell.angle_beta   90.00
_cell.angle_gamma   90.00
#
_symmetry.space_group_name_H-M   'P 1'
#
loop_
_entity.id
_entity.type
_entity.pdbx_description
1 polymer ?
#
loop_
_entity_poly.entity_id
_entity_poly.type
_entity_poly.pdbx_seq_one_letter_code
_entity_poly.pdbx_strand_id
1 'polypeptide(L)'
;SPNAYTFVCILKACGNSGSTEKGNEIYAQVEQNGLVQSNQIIGNASIDMYAKFGLLERAEYVFQKLPVRDEITWTTLMVGFAQLGEIENVFRIFDKMINEGKKPNQVGFLSILCACSHGGLVDNGWKYFEAMWGNYGIIPILEHYACMVDLLARAGQLDTAILMIKEAPFHPDKGIWLTVLGACRKWGNVKLGKYVFDQILKFDETEIGAYISMHNIYADAGMLDENMCEIDG
;
A
#
# COMPACT_ATOMS: atom_id res chain seq x y z
N SER A 1 36.46 -0.87 11.42
CA SER A 1 35.21 -0.10 11.67
C SER A 1 34.17 -0.53 10.63
N PRO A 2 32.89 -0.54 11.00
CA PRO A 2 31.83 -0.84 10.06
C PRO A 2 31.86 0.12 8.87
N ASN A 3 31.64 -0.37 7.66
CA ASN A 3 31.51 0.45 6.47
C ASN A 3 30.04 0.91 6.28
N ALA A 4 29.80 1.81 5.32
CA ALA A 4 28.45 2.34 5.05
C ALA A 4 27.42 1.22 4.77
N TYR A 5 27.83 0.17 4.04
CA TYR A 5 26.96 -0.97 3.74
C TYR A 5 26.57 -1.74 5.01
N THR A 6 27.51 -1.95 5.94
CA THR A 6 27.24 -2.58 7.24
C THR A 6 26.18 -1.81 8.02
N PHE A 7 26.30 -0.47 8.10
CA PHE A 7 25.31 0.36 8.79
C PHE A 7 23.92 0.26 8.14
N VAL A 8 23.84 0.28 6.82
CA VAL A 8 22.55 0.13 6.10
C VAL A 8 21.90 -1.22 6.42
N CYS A 9 22.68 -2.32 6.40
CA CYS A 9 22.17 -3.66 6.73
C CYS A 9 21.63 -3.71 8.17
N ILE A 10 22.37 -3.14 9.13
CA ILE A 10 21.96 -3.14 10.54
C ILE A 10 20.71 -2.27 10.75
N LEU A 11 20.65 -1.07 10.18
CA LEU A 11 19.47 -0.19 10.27
C LEU A 11 18.22 -0.88 9.71
N LYS A 12 18.33 -1.51 8.53
CA LYS A 12 17.23 -2.29 7.93
C LYS A 12 16.82 -3.48 8.81
N ALA A 13 17.80 -4.21 9.36
CA ALA A 13 17.51 -5.32 10.25
C ALA A 13 16.80 -4.87 11.53
N CYS A 14 17.22 -3.75 12.13
CA CYS A 14 16.57 -3.16 13.30
C CYS A 14 15.12 -2.76 12.96
N GLY A 15 14.89 -2.09 11.81
CA GLY A 15 13.55 -1.72 11.37
C GLY A 15 12.64 -2.93 11.19
N ASN A 16 13.14 -3.99 10.56
CA ASN A 16 12.36 -5.21 10.30
C ASN A 16 12.08 -6.03 11.57
N SER A 17 12.98 -6.01 12.55
CA SER A 17 12.82 -6.73 13.81
C SER A 17 12.11 -5.93 14.92
N GLY A 18 11.82 -4.65 14.69
CA GLY A 18 11.28 -3.76 15.72
C GLY A 18 12.25 -3.42 16.85
N SER A 19 13.56 -3.64 16.66
CA SER A 19 14.60 -3.43 17.69
C SER A 19 14.91 -1.94 17.85
N THR A 20 13.99 -1.20 18.47
CA THR A 20 14.05 0.27 18.56
C THR A 20 15.27 0.76 19.32
N GLU A 21 15.64 0.14 20.43
CA GLU A 21 16.78 0.52 21.27
C GLU A 21 18.08 0.42 20.46
N LYS A 22 18.30 -0.73 19.81
CA LYS A 22 19.46 -0.97 18.95
C LYS A 22 19.51 -0.05 17.74
N GLY A 23 18.35 0.18 17.12
CA GLY A 23 18.23 1.13 16.02
C GLY A 23 18.65 2.55 16.41
N ASN A 24 18.23 3.02 17.56
CA ASN A 24 18.63 4.33 18.10
C ASN A 24 20.13 4.41 18.37
N GLU A 25 20.74 3.37 18.95
CA GLU A 25 22.21 3.32 19.17
C GLU A 25 22.97 3.44 17.84
N ILE A 26 22.58 2.66 16.83
CA ILE A 26 23.23 2.67 15.52
C ILE A 26 23.02 4.03 14.83
N TYR A 27 21.79 4.58 14.89
CA TYR A 27 21.54 5.91 14.35
C TYR A 27 22.43 6.98 15.01
N ALA A 28 22.56 6.96 16.33
CA ALA A 28 23.45 7.89 17.04
C ALA A 28 24.91 7.78 16.56
N GLN A 29 25.41 6.56 16.32
CA GLN A 29 26.76 6.35 15.78
C GLN A 29 26.91 6.93 14.37
N VAL A 30 25.98 6.69 13.46
CA VAL A 30 26.05 7.21 12.08
C VAL A 30 25.87 8.72 12.05
N GLU A 31 25.07 9.30 12.94
CA GLU A 31 24.88 10.74 13.06
C GLU A 31 26.14 11.43 13.61
N GLN A 32 26.74 10.92 14.69
CA GLN A 32 27.96 11.45 15.27
C GLN A 32 29.15 11.42 14.30
N ASN A 33 29.20 10.40 13.41
CA ASN A 33 30.21 10.30 12.37
C ASN A 33 29.90 11.11 11.10
N GLY A 34 28.82 11.89 11.07
CA GLY A 34 28.41 12.69 9.92
C GLY A 34 27.96 11.84 8.70
N LEU A 35 27.72 10.55 8.90
CA LEU A 35 27.37 9.63 7.80
C LEU A 35 25.97 9.83 7.27
N VAL A 36 25.05 10.39 8.07
CA VAL A 36 23.69 10.69 7.62
C VAL A 36 23.71 11.72 6.49
N GLN A 37 24.53 12.79 6.65
CA GLN A 37 24.62 13.86 5.67
C GLN A 37 25.52 13.51 4.48
N SER A 38 26.53 12.67 4.69
CA SER A 38 27.51 12.32 3.65
C SER A 38 27.12 11.10 2.83
N ASN A 39 26.13 10.32 3.28
CA ASN A 39 25.70 9.09 2.60
C ASN A 39 24.17 8.96 2.59
N GLN A 40 23.57 9.28 1.45
CA GLN A 40 22.13 9.25 1.25
C GLN A 40 21.49 7.88 1.50
N ILE A 41 22.21 6.78 1.20
CA ILE A 41 21.67 5.43 1.42
C ILE A 41 21.50 5.16 2.92
N ILE A 42 22.44 5.63 3.76
CA ILE A 42 22.30 5.56 5.23
C ILE A 42 21.14 6.43 5.70
N GLY A 43 21.00 7.64 5.17
CA GLY A 43 19.88 8.51 5.47
C GLY A 43 18.54 7.87 5.15
N ASN A 44 18.38 7.31 3.96
CA ASN A 44 17.16 6.61 3.54
C ASN A 44 16.88 5.37 4.40
N ALA A 45 17.92 4.58 4.76
CA ALA A 45 17.76 3.43 5.65
C ALA A 45 17.35 3.85 7.07
N SER A 46 17.80 5.02 7.54
CA SER A 46 17.40 5.57 8.83
C SER A 46 15.95 6.05 8.84
N ILE A 47 15.49 6.69 7.74
CA ILE A 47 14.09 7.08 7.55
C ILE A 47 13.18 5.84 7.57
N ASP A 48 13.52 4.81 6.76
CA ASP A 48 12.77 3.54 6.71
C ASP A 48 12.69 2.86 8.08
N MET A 49 13.81 2.81 8.80
CA MET A 49 13.87 2.24 10.14
C MET A 49 12.94 2.96 11.13
N TYR A 50 13.01 4.29 11.18
CA TYR A 50 12.16 5.05 12.09
C TYR A 50 10.67 4.99 11.71
N ALA A 51 10.36 4.96 10.41
CA ALA A 51 9.00 4.76 9.94
C ALA A 51 8.45 3.39 10.39
N LYS A 52 9.23 2.32 10.26
CA LYS A 52 8.85 0.97 10.74
C LYS A 52 8.69 0.89 12.25
N PHE A 53 9.37 1.71 13.01
CA PHE A 53 9.14 1.85 14.46
C PHE A 53 7.88 2.67 14.82
N GLY A 54 7.21 3.27 13.82
CA GLY A 54 6.12 4.21 14.07
C GLY A 54 6.57 5.59 14.54
N LEU A 55 7.88 5.86 14.51
CA LEU A 55 8.47 7.13 14.97
C LEU A 55 8.59 8.13 13.81
N LEU A 56 7.45 8.54 13.25
CA LEU A 56 7.39 9.38 12.04
C LEU A 56 8.05 10.74 12.22
N GLU A 57 7.95 11.35 13.40
CA GLU A 57 8.64 12.62 13.69
C GLU A 57 10.17 12.48 13.58
N ARG A 58 10.71 11.33 14.01
CA ARG A 58 12.13 11.02 13.84
C ARG A 58 12.50 10.75 12.38
N ALA A 59 11.64 10.04 11.64
CA ALA A 59 11.84 9.83 10.22
C ALA A 59 11.87 11.18 9.46
N GLU A 60 10.94 12.08 9.77
CA GLU A 60 10.90 13.43 9.17
C GLU A 60 12.11 14.30 9.59
N TYR A 61 12.56 14.20 10.85
CA TYR A 61 13.78 14.87 11.30
C TYR A 61 15.01 14.42 10.50
N VAL A 62 15.19 13.10 10.29
CA VAL A 62 16.29 12.59 9.46
C VAL A 62 16.17 13.09 8.02
N PHE A 63 14.95 13.07 7.46
CA PHE A 63 14.68 13.57 6.13
C PHE A 63 15.08 15.04 5.96
N GLN A 64 14.79 15.88 6.96
CA GLN A 64 15.14 17.30 6.94
C GLN A 64 16.65 17.55 7.03
N LYS A 65 17.39 16.66 7.69
CA LYS A 65 18.85 16.74 7.80
C LYS A 65 19.60 16.37 6.52
N LEU A 66 18.97 15.71 5.58
CA LEU A 66 19.62 15.32 4.34
C LEU A 66 19.82 16.55 3.44
N PRO A 67 21.08 16.82 3.00
CA PRO A 67 21.38 17.97 2.16
C PRO A 67 20.80 17.85 0.75
N VAL A 68 20.66 16.61 0.26
CA VAL A 68 20.05 16.29 -1.02
C VAL A 68 18.95 15.25 -0.77
N ARG A 69 17.78 15.49 -1.35
CA ARG A 69 16.64 14.57 -1.31
C ARG A 69 16.30 14.19 -2.73
N ASP A 70 16.59 12.95 -3.08
CA ASP A 70 16.20 12.36 -4.36
C ASP A 70 14.80 11.76 -4.30
N GLU A 71 14.34 11.22 -5.41
CA GLU A 71 13.03 10.57 -5.52
C GLU A 71 12.86 9.42 -4.50
N ILE A 72 13.94 8.68 -4.21
CA ILE A 72 13.93 7.58 -3.25
C ILE A 72 13.74 8.11 -1.83
N THR A 73 14.42 9.21 -1.47
CA THR A 73 14.27 9.84 -0.15
C THR A 73 12.83 10.26 0.12
N TRP A 74 12.21 10.94 -0.86
CA TRP A 74 10.82 11.38 -0.78
C TRP A 74 9.85 10.20 -0.65
N THR A 75 10.01 9.19 -1.51
CA THR A 75 9.12 8.02 -1.51
C THR A 75 9.29 7.16 -0.27
N THR A 76 10.51 7.05 0.28
CA THR A 76 10.74 6.33 1.54
C THR A 76 9.95 6.96 2.69
N LEU A 77 9.94 8.28 2.79
CA LEU A 77 9.16 8.99 3.80
C LEU A 77 7.65 8.82 3.57
N MET A 78 7.19 8.95 2.32
CA MET A 78 5.78 8.75 1.95
C MET A 78 5.28 7.35 2.31
N VAL A 79 6.05 6.30 2.00
CA VAL A 79 5.73 4.91 2.35
C VAL A 79 5.56 4.76 3.86
N GLY A 80 6.46 5.37 4.64
CA GLY A 80 6.36 5.35 6.11
C GLY A 80 5.05 5.94 6.63
N PHE A 81 4.64 7.11 6.13
CA PHE A 81 3.37 7.72 6.51
C PHE A 81 2.16 6.91 6.01
N ALA A 82 2.22 6.36 4.79
CA ALA A 82 1.14 5.55 4.22
C ALA A 82 0.90 4.25 5.02
N GLN A 83 1.96 3.57 5.46
CA GLN A 83 1.88 2.36 6.27
C GLN A 83 1.21 2.56 7.62
N LEU A 84 1.30 3.76 8.19
CA LEU A 84 0.67 4.12 9.47
C LEU A 84 -0.69 4.80 9.29
N GLY A 85 -1.20 4.89 8.07
CA GLY A 85 -2.50 5.49 7.79
C GLY A 85 -2.54 7.02 7.91
N GLU A 86 -1.40 7.68 7.91
CA GLU A 86 -1.24 9.14 8.01
C GLU A 86 -1.53 9.83 6.66
N ILE A 87 -2.77 9.74 6.21
CA ILE A 87 -3.24 10.09 4.86
C ILE A 87 -2.87 11.54 4.50
N GLU A 88 -3.18 12.50 5.37
CA GLU A 88 -2.92 13.92 5.10
C GLU A 88 -1.42 14.21 4.94
N ASN A 89 -0.59 13.52 5.71
CA ASN A 89 0.86 13.65 5.61
C ASN A 89 1.40 13.07 4.29
N VAL A 90 0.82 11.99 3.77
CA VAL A 90 1.20 11.44 2.45
C VAL A 90 0.95 12.48 1.36
N PHE A 91 -0.25 13.12 1.34
CA PHE A 91 -0.56 14.18 0.39
C PHE A 91 0.38 15.38 0.54
N ARG A 92 0.59 15.85 1.76
CA ARG A 92 1.49 16.97 2.06
C ARG A 92 2.91 16.72 1.54
N ILE A 93 3.44 15.51 1.74
CA ILE A 93 4.79 15.14 1.29
C ILE A 93 4.84 15.03 -0.24
N PHE A 94 3.82 14.44 -0.86
CA PHE A 94 3.73 14.35 -2.31
C PHE A 94 3.71 15.74 -2.96
N ASP A 95 2.85 16.64 -2.49
CA ASP A 95 2.78 18.02 -3.00
C ASP A 95 4.10 18.77 -2.81
N LYS A 96 4.75 18.58 -1.66
CA LYS A 96 6.05 19.18 -1.40
C LYS A 96 7.14 18.65 -2.33
N MET A 97 7.13 17.34 -2.61
CA MET A 97 8.03 16.72 -3.60
C MET A 97 7.89 17.38 -4.98
N ILE A 98 6.64 17.54 -5.44
CA ILE A 98 6.36 18.20 -6.74
C ILE A 98 6.81 19.66 -6.72
N ASN A 99 6.52 20.41 -5.66
CA ASN A 99 6.88 21.82 -5.53
C ASN A 99 8.41 22.03 -5.48
N GLU A 100 9.17 21.06 -5.00
CA GLU A 100 10.64 21.04 -5.06
C GLU A 100 11.18 20.55 -6.43
N GLY A 101 10.30 20.40 -7.43
CA GLY A 101 10.68 20.01 -8.80
C GLY A 101 11.10 18.55 -8.94
N LYS A 102 10.77 17.70 -7.95
CA LYS A 102 11.05 16.27 -8.03
C LYS A 102 9.89 15.53 -8.69
N LYS A 103 10.23 14.56 -9.53
CA LYS A 103 9.20 13.74 -10.20
C LYS A 103 8.86 12.54 -9.32
N PRO A 104 7.57 12.27 -9.09
CA PRO A 104 7.16 11.04 -8.43
C PRO A 104 7.47 9.83 -9.32
N ASN A 105 7.74 8.70 -8.69
CA ASN A 105 7.93 7.40 -9.33
C ASN A 105 6.75 6.46 -9.03
N GLN A 106 6.82 5.22 -9.49
CA GLN A 106 5.80 4.20 -9.23
C GLN A 106 5.48 4.05 -7.73
N VAL A 107 6.51 4.04 -6.87
CA VAL A 107 6.34 3.88 -5.41
C VAL A 107 5.64 5.10 -4.78
N GLY A 108 5.94 6.31 -5.26
CA GLY A 108 5.28 7.55 -4.83
C GLY A 108 3.78 7.53 -5.16
N PHE A 109 3.43 7.10 -6.38
CA PHE A 109 2.03 6.95 -6.77
C PHE A 109 1.34 5.82 -6.01
N LEU A 110 2.01 4.69 -5.78
CA LEU A 110 1.47 3.62 -4.96
C LEU A 110 1.11 4.12 -3.56
N SER A 111 2.00 4.89 -2.92
CA SER A 111 1.76 5.44 -1.59
C SER A 111 0.54 6.37 -1.55
N ILE A 112 0.37 7.23 -2.56
CA ILE A 112 -0.76 8.15 -2.60
C ILE A 112 -2.08 7.45 -2.93
N LEU A 113 -2.07 6.42 -3.79
CA LEU A 113 -3.25 5.61 -4.09
C LEU A 113 -3.66 4.75 -2.88
N CYS A 114 -2.71 4.18 -2.14
CA CYS A 114 -2.98 3.53 -0.86
C CYS A 114 -3.62 4.51 0.15
N ALA A 115 -3.11 5.74 0.25
CA ALA A 115 -3.69 6.76 1.10
C ALA A 115 -5.14 7.10 0.67
N CYS A 116 -5.39 7.21 -0.63
CA CYS A 116 -6.75 7.41 -1.16
C CYS A 116 -7.68 6.25 -0.79
N SER A 117 -7.19 4.99 -0.90
CA SER A 117 -7.99 3.81 -0.53
C SER A 117 -8.34 3.79 0.95
N HIS A 118 -7.37 4.03 1.83
CA HIS A 118 -7.61 4.08 3.26
C HIS A 118 -8.54 5.23 3.68
N GLY A 119 -8.47 6.37 2.98
CA GLY A 119 -9.33 7.54 3.22
C GLY A 119 -10.68 7.50 2.52
N GLY A 120 -10.94 6.53 1.66
CA GLY A 120 -12.16 6.49 0.85
C GLY A 120 -12.26 7.64 -0.17
N LEU A 121 -11.12 8.21 -0.59
CA LEU A 121 -11.03 9.41 -1.43
C LEU A 121 -11.08 9.05 -2.92
N VAL A 122 -12.25 8.63 -3.40
CA VAL A 122 -12.45 8.09 -4.76
C VAL A 122 -12.01 9.07 -5.85
N ASP A 123 -12.45 10.34 -5.77
CA ASP A 123 -12.13 11.36 -6.78
C ASP A 123 -10.61 11.63 -6.84
N ASN A 124 -9.95 11.67 -5.68
CA ASN A 124 -8.51 11.82 -5.61
C ASN A 124 -7.79 10.60 -6.19
N GLY A 125 -8.28 9.39 -5.89
CA GLY A 125 -7.75 8.15 -6.44
C GLY A 125 -7.74 8.17 -7.97
N TRP A 126 -8.86 8.49 -8.60
CA TRP A 126 -8.95 8.64 -10.05
C TRP A 126 -8.01 9.71 -10.59
N LYS A 127 -8.01 10.90 -9.98
CA LYS A 127 -7.11 12.00 -10.37
C LYS A 127 -5.64 11.56 -10.39
N TYR A 128 -5.17 10.86 -9.36
CA TYR A 128 -3.77 10.44 -9.29
C TYR A 128 -3.49 9.24 -10.19
N PHE A 129 -4.43 8.32 -10.34
CA PHE A 129 -4.27 7.18 -11.24
C PHE A 129 -4.16 7.62 -12.70
N GLU A 130 -5.00 8.56 -13.15
CA GLU A 130 -4.93 9.16 -14.48
C GLU A 130 -3.67 9.99 -14.67
N ALA A 131 -3.25 10.75 -13.65
CA ALA A 131 -2.05 11.56 -13.70
C ALA A 131 -0.77 10.73 -13.91
N MET A 132 -0.70 9.51 -13.38
CA MET A 132 0.44 8.61 -13.60
C MET A 132 0.77 8.49 -15.09
N TRP A 133 -0.22 8.16 -15.87
CA TRP A 133 -0.07 7.98 -17.32
C TRP A 133 0.01 9.32 -18.05
N GLY A 134 -0.98 10.20 -17.84
CA GLY A 134 -1.17 11.42 -18.62
C GLY A 134 -0.09 12.48 -18.39
N ASN A 135 0.33 12.68 -17.14
CA ASN A 135 1.24 13.77 -16.78
C ASN A 135 2.68 13.30 -16.54
N TYR A 136 2.88 12.07 -16.10
CA TYR A 136 4.20 11.59 -15.70
C TYR A 136 4.73 10.45 -16.55
N GLY A 137 3.92 9.90 -17.48
CA GLY A 137 4.32 8.79 -18.35
C GLY A 137 4.64 7.49 -17.60
N ILE A 138 4.08 7.32 -16.40
CA ILE A 138 4.27 6.15 -15.55
C ILE A 138 3.17 5.14 -15.87
N ILE A 139 3.55 3.97 -16.35
CA ILE A 139 2.60 2.89 -16.63
C ILE A 139 2.17 2.25 -15.32
N PRO A 140 0.84 2.24 -14.99
CA PRO A 140 0.35 1.57 -13.80
C PRO A 140 0.65 0.06 -13.84
N ILE A 141 1.12 -0.47 -12.72
CA ILE A 141 1.36 -1.91 -12.50
C ILE A 141 0.23 -2.51 -11.62
N LEU A 142 0.25 -3.81 -11.42
CA LEU A 142 -0.78 -4.56 -10.69
C LEU A 142 -1.13 -3.93 -9.34
N GLU A 143 -0.12 -3.49 -8.59
CA GLU A 143 -0.30 -2.91 -7.26
C GLU A 143 -1.08 -1.59 -7.29
N HIS A 144 -0.92 -0.77 -8.33
CA HIS A 144 -1.71 0.46 -8.50
C HIS A 144 -3.18 0.16 -8.78
N TYR A 145 -3.45 -0.84 -9.64
CA TYR A 145 -4.81 -1.32 -9.89
C TYR A 145 -5.42 -1.93 -8.63
N ALA A 146 -4.64 -2.70 -7.85
CA ALA A 146 -5.11 -3.27 -6.59
C ALA A 146 -5.54 -2.19 -5.60
N CYS A 147 -4.78 -1.08 -5.46
CA CYS A 147 -5.18 0.05 -4.63
C CYS A 147 -6.47 0.71 -5.11
N MET A 148 -6.65 0.87 -6.43
CA MET A 148 -7.87 1.44 -6.99
C MET A 148 -9.08 0.52 -6.82
N VAL A 149 -8.89 -0.79 -7.02
CA VAL A 149 -9.94 -1.79 -6.78
C VAL A 149 -10.35 -1.79 -5.30
N ASP A 150 -9.40 -1.75 -4.36
CA ASP A 150 -9.69 -1.67 -2.92
C ASP A 150 -10.45 -0.36 -2.58
N LEU A 151 -10.03 0.77 -3.14
CA LEU A 151 -10.71 2.06 -2.98
C LEU A 151 -12.17 1.99 -3.44
N LEU A 152 -12.39 1.51 -4.67
CA LEU A 152 -13.74 1.40 -5.26
C LEU A 152 -14.61 0.41 -4.49
N ALA A 153 -14.04 -0.72 -4.10
CA ALA A 153 -14.72 -1.75 -3.34
C ALA A 153 -15.15 -1.24 -1.94
N ARG A 154 -14.26 -0.53 -1.24
CA ARG A 154 -14.59 0.11 0.05
C ARG A 154 -15.67 1.17 -0.07
N ALA A 155 -15.70 1.90 -1.19
CA ALA A 155 -16.70 2.92 -1.50
C ALA A 155 -18.05 2.35 -1.99
N GLY A 156 -18.18 1.04 -2.18
CA GLY A 156 -19.39 0.38 -2.69
C GLY A 156 -19.56 0.46 -4.20
N GLN A 157 -18.57 0.95 -4.94
CA GLN A 157 -18.57 1.02 -6.40
C GLN A 157 -18.12 -0.31 -7.01
N LEU A 158 -18.82 -1.39 -6.64
CA LEU A 158 -18.40 -2.77 -6.93
C LEU A 158 -18.35 -3.07 -8.44
N ASP A 159 -19.30 -2.57 -9.21
CA ASP A 159 -19.33 -2.79 -10.66
C ASP A 159 -18.14 -2.11 -11.34
N THR A 160 -17.77 -0.91 -10.91
CA THR A 160 -16.59 -0.19 -11.40
C THR A 160 -15.30 -0.93 -11.02
N ALA A 161 -15.23 -1.48 -9.80
CA ALA A 161 -14.10 -2.30 -9.36
C ALA A 161 -13.93 -3.55 -10.25
N ILE A 162 -15.03 -4.26 -10.58
CA ILE A 162 -14.99 -5.41 -11.49
C ILE A 162 -14.57 -5.00 -12.90
N LEU A 163 -15.08 -3.88 -13.41
CA LEU A 163 -14.71 -3.37 -14.71
C LEU A 163 -13.21 -3.07 -14.77
N MET A 164 -12.68 -2.41 -13.75
CA MET A 164 -11.24 -2.12 -13.63
C MET A 164 -10.37 -3.39 -13.63
N ILE A 165 -10.83 -4.46 -12.95
CA ILE A 165 -10.15 -5.77 -12.96
C ILE A 165 -10.13 -6.36 -14.38
N LYS A 166 -11.26 -6.28 -15.10
CA LYS A 166 -11.39 -6.86 -16.45
C LYS A 166 -10.60 -6.12 -17.52
N GLU A 167 -10.46 -4.79 -17.36
CA GLU A 167 -9.76 -3.92 -18.30
C GLU A 167 -8.26 -3.79 -17.99
N ALA A 168 -7.80 -4.30 -16.85
CA ALA A 168 -6.39 -4.27 -16.48
C ALA A 168 -5.54 -5.04 -17.53
N PRO A 169 -4.36 -4.52 -17.91
CA PRO A 169 -3.50 -5.11 -18.95
C PRO A 169 -2.74 -6.37 -18.48
N PHE A 170 -3.11 -6.94 -17.36
CA PHE A 170 -2.49 -8.13 -16.77
C PHE A 170 -3.58 -9.03 -16.13
N HIS A 171 -3.21 -10.27 -15.85
CA HIS A 171 -4.10 -11.17 -15.12
C HIS A 171 -4.19 -10.74 -13.66
N PRO A 172 -5.40 -10.52 -13.13
CA PRO A 172 -5.60 -10.21 -11.72
C PRO A 172 -5.12 -11.39 -10.87
N ASP A 173 -4.54 -11.11 -9.71
CA ASP A 173 -4.19 -12.15 -8.75
C ASP A 173 -5.40 -12.52 -7.85
N LYS A 174 -5.24 -13.60 -7.08
CA LYS A 174 -6.25 -14.06 -6.12
C LYS A 174 -6.59 -12.98 -5.07
N GLY A 175 -5.59 -12.19 -4.65
CA GLY A 175 -5.76 -11.16 -3.62
C GLY A 175 -6.73 -10.04 -4.02
N ILE A 176 -6.68 -9.61 -5.28
CA ILE A 176 -7.63 -8.61 -5.80
C ILE A 176 -9.06 -9.12 -5.74
N TRP A 177 -9.30 -10.37 -6.11
CA TRP A 177 -10.63 -10.99 -6.06
C TRP A 177 -11.13 -11.15 -4.61
N LEU A 178 -10.26 -11.55 -3.68
CA LEU A 178 -10.59 -11.65 -2.25
C LEU A 178 -10.98 -10.28 -1.66
N THR A 179 -10.32 -9.20 -2.08
CA THR A 179 -10.69 -7.84 -1.69
C THR A 179 -12.12 -7.50 -2.12
N VAL A 180 -12.49 -7.79 -3.36
CA VAL A 180 -13.86 -7.55 -3.86
C VAL A 180 -14.87 -8.45 -3.16
N LEU A 181 -14.55 -9.71 -2.88
CA LEU A 181 -15.44 -10.63 -2.16
C LEU A 181 -15.76 -10.09 -0.75
N GLY A 182 -14.75 -9.60 -0.02
CA GLY A 182 -14.94 -8.94 1.28
C GLY A 182 -15.86 -7.71 1.19
N ALA A 183 -15.73 -6.93 0.13
CA ALA A 183 -16.61 -5.79 -0.11
C ALA A 183 -18.04 -6.22 -0.47
N CYS A 184 -18.22 -7.30 -1.24
CA CYS A 184 -19.55 -7.85 -1.52
C CYS A 184 -20.30 -8.21 -0.24
N ARG A 185 -19.61 -8.75 0.77
CA ARG A 185 -20.17 -8.98 2.10
C ARG A 185 -20.59 -7.67 2.77
N LYS A 186 -19.68 -6.69 2.83
CA LYS A 186 -19.94 -5.38 3.47
C LYS A 186 -21.17 -4.68 2.88
N TRP A 187 -21.36 -4.80 1.57
CA TRP A 187 -22.43 -4.14 0.83
C TRP A 187 -23.66 -5.03 0.56
N GLY A 188 -23.66 -6.27 1.05
CA GLY A 188 -24.78 -7.21 0.90
C GLY A 188 -25.07 -7.65 -0.55
N ASN A 189 -24.05 -7.62 -1.41
CA ASN A 189 -24.22 -7.96 -2.83
C ASN A 189 -23.95 -9.46 -3.06
N VAL A 190 -24.97 -10.30 -2.78
CA VAL A 190 -24.89 -11.75 -2.91
C VAL A 190 -24.57 -12.18 -4.36
N LYS A 191 -25.25 -11.57 -5.35
CA LYS A 191 -25.09 -11.95 -6.76
C LYS A 191 -23.66 -11.74 -7.24
N LEU A 192 -23.08 -10.59 -6.93
CA LEU A 192 -21.70 -10.30 -7.30
C LEU A 192 -20.73 -11.13 -6.45
N GLY A 193 -21.05 -11.37 -5.18
CA GLY A 193 -20.28 -12.25 -4.31
C GLY A 193 -20.12 -13.65 -4.91
N LYS A 194 -21.20 -14.25 -5.41
CA LYS A 194 -21.15 -15.56 -6.11
C LYS A 194 -20.24 -15.51 -7.34
N TYR A 195 -20.39 -14.49 -8.19
CA TYR A 195 -19.53 -14.32 -9.37
C TYR A 195 -18.05 -14.21 -9.00
N VAL A 196 -17.73 -13.42 -7.98
CA VAL A 196 -16.35 -13.21 -7.51
C VAL A 196 -15.79 -14.49 -6.89
N PHE A 197 -16.59 -15.20 -6.10
CA PHE A 197 -16.23 -16.50 -5.54
C PHE A 197 -15.84 -17.49 -6.64
N ASP A 198 -16.64 -17.62 -7.71
CA ASP A 198 -16.32 -18.48 -8.85
C ASP A 198 -15.00 -18.08 -9.54
N GLN A 199 -14.65 -16.77 -9.56
CA GLN A 199 -13.35 -16.35 -10.08
C GLN A 199 -12.20 -16.79 -9.18
N ILE A 200 -12.36 -16.73 -7.85
CA ILE A 200 -11.34 -17.17 -6.88
C ILE A 200 -11.07 -18.67 -7.03
N LEU A 201 -12.12 -19.49 -7.15
CA LEU A 201 -12.00 -20.95 -7.28
C LEU A 201 -11.23 -21.38 -8.53
N LYS A 202 -11.17 -20.56 -9.58
CA LYS A 202 -10.31 -20.83 -10.75
C LYS A 202 -8.82 -20.76 -10.43
N PHE A 203 -8.41 -20.05 -9.38
CA PHE A 203 -7.03 -19.99 -8.91
C PHE A 203 -6.72 -21.08 -7.88
N ASP A 204 -7.69 -21.35 -7.00
CA ASP A 204 -7.51 -22.28 -5.90
C ASP A 204 -8.88 -22.78 -5.42
N GLU A 205 -9.24 -23.97 -5.82
CA GLU A 205 -10.52 -24.61 -5.46
C GLU A 205 -10.65 -24.87 -3.95
N THR A 206 -9.53 -24.83 -3.21
CA THR A 206 -9.47 -25.12 -1.78
C THR A 206 -9.32 -23.85 -0.92
N GLU A 207 -9.52 -22.65 -1.48
CA GLU A 207 -9.36 -21.37 -0.77
C GLU A 207 -10.39 -21.22 0.35
N ILE A 208 -10.04 -21.66 1.56
CA ILE A 208 -10.91 -21.65 2.75
C ILE A 208 -11.47 -20.26 3.04
N GLY A 209 -10.66 -19.20 2.86
CA GLY A 209 -11.08 -17.81 3.09
C GLY A 209 -12.23 -17.38 2.18
N ALA A 210 -12.27 -17.88 0.93
CA ALA A 210 -13.35 -17.60 -0.01
C ALA A 210 -14.64 -18.30 0.42
N TYR A 211 -14.57 -19.57 0.82
CA TYR A 211 -15.74 -20.31 1.32
C TYR A 211 -16.34 -19.69 2.57
N ILE A 212 -15.50 -19.32 3.55
CA ILE A 212 -15.94 -18.61 4.76
C ILE A 212 -16.61 -17.28 4.40
N SER A 213 -16.02 -16.53 3.48
CA SER A 213 -16.57 -15.23 3.05
C SER A 213 -17.92 -15.40 2.36
N MET A 214 -18.05 -16.40 1.47
CA MET A 214 -19.31 -16.66 0.77
C MET A 214 -20.40 -17.19 1.72
N HIS A 215 -20.05 -18.09 2.65
CA HIS A 215 -20.95 -18.53 3.71
C HIS A 215 -21.48 -17.33 4.51
N ASN A 216 -20.60 -16.41 4.93
CA ASN A 216 -21.01 -15.22 5.66
C ASN A 216 -21.89 -14.28 4.81
N ILE A 217 -21.66 -14.17 3.50
CA ILE A 217 -22.52 -13.39 2.60
C ILE A 217 -23.94 -13.97 2.57
N TYR A 218 -24.09 -15.29 2.50
CA TYR A 218 -25.39 -15.96 2.52
C TYR A 218 -26.06 -15.84 3.90
N ALA A 219 -25.28 -15.97 4.99
CA ALA A 219 -25.78 -15.82 6.35
C ALA A 219 -26.35 -14.41 6.60
N ASP A 220 -25.56 -13.39 6.21
CA ASP A 220 -25.94 -11.98 6.39
C ASP A 220 -27.19 -11.62 5.52
N ALA A 221 -27.41 -12.36 4.42
CA ALA A 221 -28.57 -12.23 3.54
C ALA A 221 -29.81 -13.06 3.98
N GLY A 222 -29.69 -13.89 5.02
CA GLY A 222 -30.76 -14.80 5.49
C GLY A 222 -31.02 -15.99 4.53
N MET A 223 -30.03 -16.37 3.71
CA MET A 223 -30.18 -17.38 2.62
C MET A 223 -29.47 -18.70 2.94
N LEU A 224 -29.16 -19.01 4.21
CA LEU A 224 -28.42 -20.23 4.57
C LEU A 224 -29.20 -21.52 4.33
N ASP A 225 -30.53 -21.49 4.47
CA ASP A 225 -31.36 -22.71 4.36
C ASP A 225 -31.58 -23.17 2.88
N GLU A 226 -31.41 -22.26 1.92
CA GLU A 226 -31.68 -22.54 0.50
C GLU A 226 -30.41 -22.95 -0.29
N ASN A 227 -29.22 -22.56 0.16
CA ASN A 227 -27.98 -22.65 -0.64
C ASN A 227 -26.91 -23.60 -0.08
N MET A 228 -27.13 -24.27 1.05
CA MET A 228 -26.17 -25.25 1.57
C MET A 228 -25.97 -26.45 0.62
N CYS A 229 -26.95 -26.74 -0.24
CA CYS A 229 -26.86 -27.84 -1.21
C CYS A 229 -26.06 -27.50 -2.49
N GLU A 230 -25.76 -26.23 -2.76
CA GLU A 230 -25.04 -25.83 -3.99
C GLU A 230 -23.49 -25.76 -3.78
N ILE A 231 -23.01 -25.81 -2.53
CA ILE A 231 -21.59 -25.72 -2.24
C ILE A 231 -20.92 -27.11 -2.16
N ASP A 232 -21.72 -28.17 -1.96
CA ASP A 232 -21.25 -29.57 -1.83
C ASP A 232 -21.35 -30.38 -3.15
N GLY A 233 -21.63 -29.77 -4.26
CA GLY A 233 -21.75 -30.38 -5.61
C GLY A 233 -20.70 -29.87 -6.57
#